data_08379da5bf1ffb34d4d1bf94c4f93d0f
#
_entry.id   08379da5bf1ffb34d4d1bf94c4f93d0f
#
_cell.length_a   1.000
_cell.length_b   1.000
_cell.length_c   1.000
_cell.angle_alpha   90.00
_cell.angle_beta   90.00
_cell.angle_gamma   90.00
#
_symmetry.space_group_name_H-M   'P 1'
#
loop_
_entity.id
_entity.type
_entity.pdbx_description
1 polymer ?
#
loop_
_entity_poly.entity_id
_entity_poly.type
_entity_poly.pdbx_seq_one_letter_code
_entity_poly.pdbx_strand_id
1 'polypeptide(L)'
;MNVPTNLFMWIMACLPIIVLLLLMIKFQWGATEAAPVGLAITIITGIVFYKADIRLLAAESAKGIWSALIILLIVWTAILLYQVADEARAFLVIRNGMRKLLPNELLMVLALGWILESFLQGITGFGVPVAVGAPLLMGIGVVPVFAVIIPLLGQAWGNTFGTLAAAWDALAMSTGLVPGTPDYLAAAFWAGVFIWMWNVVIGLVICWFYGKGKAVRKGLPALLILSLIQGGGELLLTRVNTTIACFLPACLSLVALILIGRMKMYRQEWSVEDSRIMDRSAASGTSEETPDGMTLVQAFVPYILLTAVTMVVLVVPPVNRFLNQVSIGFSFPETSTGYGFVNQATEQFSPLRPFTHASMFLFLSSIAGLVYFGRHGWIRPGGVKRVFVRSITMSMPS
;
A
#
# COMPACT_ATOMS: atom_id res chain seq x y z
N MET A 1 -32.73 18.98 10.98
CA MET A 1 -32.19 18.73 9.62
C MET A 1 -33.37 18.72 8.64
N ASN A 2 -33.41 19.65 7.71
CA ASN A 2 -34.45 19.72 6.67
C ASN A 2 -33.87 19.47 5.28
N VAL A 3 -32.84 18.62 5.18
CA VAL A 3 -32.28 18.24 3.87
C VAL A 3 -33.34 17.38 3.15
N PRO A 4 -33.80 17.76 1.95
CA PRO A 4 -34.75 16.96 1.19
C PRO A 4 -34.10 15.61 0.84
N THR A 5 -34.62 14.52 1.43
CA THR A 5 -34.16 13.16 1.15
C THR A 5 -34.98 12.55 0.01
N ASN A 6 -34.82 13.06 -1.20
CA ASN A 6 -35.44 12.52 -2.40
C ASN A 6 -34.40 11.93 -3.36
N LEU A 7 -34.86 11.11 -4.31
CA LEU A 7 -33.99 10.44 -5.29
C LEU A 7 -33.15 11.45 -6.09
N PHE A 8 -33.70 12.61 -6.42
CA PHE A 8 -32.99 13.64 -7.16
C PHE A 8 -31.79 14.17 -6.38
N MET A 9 -31.97 14.53 -5.11
CA MET A 9 -30.87 15.02 -4.26
C MET A 9 -29.81 13.94 -4.06
N TRP A 10 -30.23 12.68 -3.92
CA TRP A 10 -29.29 11.57 -3.84
C TRP A 10 -28.44 11.42 -5.12
N ILE A 11 -29.08 11.53 -6.31
CA ILE A 11 -28.34 11.52 -7.59
C ILE A 11 -27.37 12.69 -7.66
N MET A 12 -27.77 13.90 -7.22
CA MET A 12 -26.88 15.07 -7.20
C MET A 12 -25.69 14.89 -6.25
N ALA A 13 -25.88 14.22 -5.11
CA ALA A 13 -24.79 13.86 -4.22
C ALA A 13 -23.79 12.87 -4.85
N CYS A 14 -24.29 11.92 -5.63
CA CYS A 14 -23.46 10.92 -6.32
C CYS A 14 -22.82 11.47 -7.61
N LEU A 15 -23.31 12.57 -8.15
CA LEU A 15 -22.88 13.12 -9.45
C LEU A 15 -21.36 13.31 -9.57
N PRO A 16 -20.64 13.90 -8.60
CA PRO A 16 -19.19 14.05 -8.68
C PRO A 16 -18.47 12.71 -8.85
N ILE A 17 -18.90 11.69 -8.11
CA ILE A 17 -18.31 10.34 -8.15
C ILE A 17 -18.61 9.68 -9.50
N ILE A 18 -19.83 9.79 -9.98
CA ILE A 18 -20.25 9.24 -11.28
C ILE A 18 -19.42 9.87 -12.41
N VAL A 19 -19.23 11.19 -12.37
CA VAL A 19 -18.44 11.90 -13.39
C VAL A 19 -16.98 11.49 -13.31
N LEU A 20 -16.38 11.38 -12.12
CA LEU A 20 -15.01 10.88 -11.96
C LEU A 20 -14.85 9.49 -12.58
N LEU A 21 -15.76 8.56 -12.28
CA LEU A 21 -15.73 7.21 -12.84
C LEU A 21 -15.87 7.22 -14.37
N LEU A 22 -16.75 8.05 -14.92
CA LEU A 22 -16.91 8.19 -16.36
C LEU A 22 -15.67 8.76 -17.04
N LEU A 23 -15.03 9.79 -16.45
CA LEU A 23 -13.78 10.36 -16.97
C LEU A 23 -12.65 9.32 -16.97
N MET A 24 -12.48 8.58 -15.87
CA MET A 24 -11.42 7.60 -15.74
C MET A 24 -11.68 6.34 -16.60
N ILE A 25 -12.90 5.80 -16.62
CA ILE A 25 -13.19 4.52 -17.28
C ILE A 25 -13.43 4.71 -18.78
N LYS A 26 -14.29 5.67 -19.16
CA LYS A 26 -14.71 5.87 -20.56
C LYS A 26 -13.72 6.75 -21.34
N PHE A 27 -13.29 7.85 -20.74
CA PHE A 27 -12.41 8.80 -21.38
C PHE A 27 -10.92 8.53 -21.11
N GLN A 28 -10.61 7.53 -20.26
CA GLN A 28 -9.23 7.10 -19.93
C GLN A 28 -8.35 8.23 -19.34
N TRP A 29 -8.97 9.18 -18.65
CA TRP A 29 -8.24 10.24 -17.97
C TRP A 29 -7.50 9.71 -16.75
N GLY A 30 -6.32 10.27 -16.49
CA GLY A 30 -5.61 10.03 -15.23
C GLY A 30 -6.34 10.63 -14.02
N ALA A 31 -6.04 10.13 -12.83
CA ALA A 31 -6.64 10.67 -11.59
C ALA A 31 -6.32 12.17 -11.40
N THR A 32 -5.11 12.61 -11.77
CA THR A 32 -4.67 14.00 -11.72
C THR A 32 -5.46 14.95 -12.61
N GLU A 33 -6.01 14.45 -13.71
CA GLU A 33 -6.83 15.21 -14.66
C GLU A 33 -8.31 15.19 -14.24
N ALA A 34 -8.79 14.05 -13.78
CA ALA A 34 -10.19 13.85 -13.41
C ALA A 34 -10.55 14.49 -12.06
N ALA A 35 -9.65 14.49 -11.08
CA ALA A 35 -9.93 14.99 -9.74
C ALA A 35 -10.30 16.48 -9.67
N PRO A 36 -9.63 17.43 -10.38
CA PRO A 36 -10.06 18.82 -10.40
C PRO A 36 -11.46 19.03 -10.95
N VAL A 37 -11.86 18.24 -11.96
CA VAL A 37 -13.23 18.29 -12.52
C VAL A 37 -14.24 17.78 -11.51
N GLY A 38 -13.93 16.65 -10.83
CA GLY A 38 -14.77 16.13 -9.74
C GLY A 38 -14.94 17.13 -8.61
N LEU A 39 -13.86 17.81 -8.21
CA LEU A 39 -13.89 18.86 -7.18
C LEU A 39 -14.77 20.04 -7.63
N ALA A 40 -14.61 20.53 -8.87
CA ALA A 40 -15.43 21.62 -9.40
C ALA A 40 -16.92 21.27 -9.38
N ILE A 41 -17.29 20.05 -9.80
CA ILE A 41 -18.67 19.55 -9.76
C ILE A 41 -19.16 19.47 -8.31
N THR A 42 -18.34 19.00 -7.37
CA THR A 42 -18.70 18.92 -5.94
C THR A 42 -19.01 20.33 -5.39
N ILE A 43 -18.19 21.32 -5.70
CA ILE A 43 -18.42 22.73 -5.29
C ILE A 43 -19.74 23.26 -5.89
N ILE A 44 -19.95 23.06 -7.18
CA ILE A 44 -21.17 23.52 -7.87
C ILE A 44 -22.41 22.84 -7.28
N THR A 45 -22.41 21.52 -7.11
CA THR A 45 -23.52 20.78 -6.52
C THR A 45 -23.76 21.18 -5.06
N GLY A 46 -22.69 21.42 -4.29
CA GLY A 46 -22.77 21.92 -2.92
C GLY A 46 -23.48 23.26 -2.83
N ILE A 47 -23.13 24.21 -3.68
CA ILE A 47 -23.75 25.55 -3.70
C ILE A 47 -25.20 25.48 -4.18
N VAL A 48 -25.42 24.85 -5.33
CA VAL A 48 -26.71 24.91 -6.02
C VAL A 48 -27.77 24.06 -5.32
N PHE A 49 -27.45 22.84 -4.95
CA PHE A 49 -28.41 21.87 -4.42
C PHE A 49 -28.41 21.76 -2.90
N TYR A 50 -27.24 21.95 -2.25
CA TYR A 50 -27.10 21.79 -0.80
C TYR A 50 -27.00 23.09 -0.04
N LYS A 51 -27.08 24.24 -0.72
CA LYS A 51 -27.01 25.58 -0.12
C LYS A 51 -25.78 25.78 0.75
N ALA A 52 -24.63 25.23 0.30
CA ALA A 52 -23.36 25.47 0.93
C ALA A 52 -22.92 26.93 0.71
N ASP A 53 -22.55 27.62 1.78
CA ASP A 53 -22.02 28.98 1.68
C ASP A 53 -20.49 28.98 1.48
N ILE A 54 -19.94 30.14 1.20
CA ILE A 54 -18.51 30.29 0.93
C ILE A 54 -17.65 29.96 2.17
N ARG A 55 -18.17 30.22 3.39
CA ARG A 55 -17.46 29.93 4.63
C ARG A 55 -17.34 28.43 4.85
N LEU A 56 -18.43 27.68 4.64
CA LEU A 56 -18.43 26.22 4.69
C LEU A 56 -17.44 25.65 3.66
N LEU A 57 -17.52 26.10 2.40
CA LEU A 57 -16.63 25.62 1.34
C LEU A 57 -15.16 25.92 1.64
N ALA A 58 -14.85 27.11 2.16
CA ALA A 58 -13.48 27.47 2.54
C ALA A 58 -12.96 26.59 3.69
N ALA A 59 -13.79 26.38 4.73
CA ALA A 59 -13.41 25.53 5.86
C ALA A 59 -13.19 24.08 5.43
N GLU A 60 -14.10 23.50 4.66
CA GLU A 60 -13.97 22.12 4.18
C GLU A 60 -12.82 21.95 3.17
N SER A 61 -12.57 22.94 2.32
CA SER A 61 -11.39 22.94 1.44
C SER A 61 -10.09 22.98 2.24
N ALA A 62 -10.01 23.79 3.29
CA ALA A 62 -8.84 23.86 4.16
C ALA A 62 -8.61 22.56 4.94
N LYS A 63 -9.68 21.91 5.43
CA LYS A 63 -9.62 20.57 6.02
C LYS A 63 -9.12 19.54 5.01
N GLY A 64 -9.63 19.58 3.77
CA GLY A 64 -9.20 18.71 2.67
C GLY A 64 -7.71 18.88 2.34
N ILE A 65 -7.22 20.10 2.24
CA ILE A 65 -5.80 20.41 2.00
C ILE A 65 -4.93 19.85 3.14
N TRP A 66 -5.34 20.08 4.40
CA TRP A 66 -4.61 19.54 5.56
C TRP A 66 -4.54 18.01 5.54
N SER A 67 -5.66 17.34 5.29
CA SER A 67 -5.71 15.87 5.18
C SER A 67 -4.83 15.37 4.03
N ALA A 68 -4.87 16.03 2.88
CA ALA A 68 -4.03 15.70 1.74
C ALA A 68 -2.53 15.81 2.07
N LEU A 69 -2.10 16.88 2.77
CA LEU A 69 -0.70 17.05 3.18
C LEU A 69 -0.22 15.93 4.10
N ILE A 70 -1.05 15.48 5.06
CA ILE A 70 -0.73 14.36 5.95
C ILE A 70 -0.50 13.07 5.14
N ILE A 71 -1.38 12.79 4.18
CA ILE A 71 -1.28 11.60 3.32
C ILE A 71 -0.08 11.71 2.39
N LEU A 72 0.16 12.87 1.76
CA LEU A 72 1.29 13.11 0.87
C LEU A 72 2.64 12.92 1.56
N LEU A 73 2.75 13.21 2.86
CA LEU A 73 3.96 12.92 3.64
C LEU A 73 4.25 11.40 3.67
N ILE A 74 3.22 10.56 3.83
CA ILE A 74 3.39 9.10 3.80
C ILE A 74 3.80 8.65 2.40
N VAL A 75 3.08 9.12 1.37
CA VAL A 75 3.35 8.76 -0.03
C VAL A 75 4.77 9.10 -0.43
N TRP A 76 5.20 10.33 -0.17
CA TRP A 76 6.56 10.78 -0.51
C TRP A 76 7.64 9.97 0.20
N THR A 77 7.51 9.75 1.50
CA THR A 77 8.52 9.00 2.28
C THR A 77 8.54 7.51 1.92
N ALA A 78 7.39 6.94 1.54
CA ALA A 78 7.30 5.58 1.03
C ALA A 78 8.01 5.43 -0.32
N ILE A 79 7.78 6.37 -1.26
CA ILE A 79 8.48 6.42 -2.54
C ILE A 79 9.99 6.68 -2.33
N LEU A 80 10.37 7.48 -1.34
CA LEU A 80 11.76 7.71 -0.98
C LEU A 80 12.46 6.41 -0.58
N LEU A 81 11.82 5.60 0.30
CA LEU A 81 12.34 4.30 0.71
C LEU A 81 12.51 3.35 -0.49
N TYR A 82 11.52 3.32 -1.37
CA TYR A 82 11.60 2.57 -2.63
C TYR A 82 12.80 3.01 -3.47
N GLN A 83 12.97 4.33 -3.70
CA GLN A 83 14.05 4.86 -4.52
C GLN A 83 15.44 4.56 -3.93
N VAL A 84 15.57 4.50 -2.60
CA VAL A 84 16.82 4.09 -1.93
C VAL A 84 17.16 2.64 -2.26
N ALA A 85 16.20 1.73 -2.19
CA ALA A 85 16.38 0.32 -2.50
C ALA A 85 16.63 0.07 -4.01
N ASP A 86 15.94 0.82 -4.87
CA ASP A 86 16.08 0.76 -6.32
C ASP A 86 17.46 1.27 -6.78
N GLU A 87 17.92 2.42 -6.29
CA GLU A 87 19.24 2.97 -6.62
C GLU A 87 20.38 2.03 -6.20
N ALA A 88 20.20 1.30 -5.07
CA ALA A 88 21.13 0.28 -4.61
C ALA A 88 20.99 -1.07 -5.35
N ARG A 89 20.01 -1.20 -6.27
CA ARG A 89 19.65 -2.46 -6.96
C ARG A 89 19.32 -3.62 -5.99
N ALA A 90 18.81 -3.29 -4.80
CA ALA A 90 18.48 -4.27 -3.78
C ALA A 90 17.40 -5.25 -4.26
N PHE A 91 16.44 -4.82 -5.09
CA PHE A 91 15.40 -5.69 -5.62
C PHE A 91 15.93 -6.82 -6.51
N LEU A 92 17.00 -6.58 -7.27
CA LEU A 92 17.67 -7.63 -8.07
C LEU A 92 18.31 -8.69 -7.16
N VAL A 93 18.92 -8.25 -6.05
CA VAL A 93 19.49 -9.17 -5.06
C VAL A 93 18.39 -9.99 -4.38
N ILE A 94 17.25 -9.36 -4.07
CA ILE A 94 16.08 -10.04 -3.51
C ILE A 94 15.56 -11.11 -4.47
N ARG A 95 15.36 -10.78 -5.76
CA ARG A 95 14.94 -11.73 -6.81
C ARG A 95 15.89 -12.93 -6.88
N ASN A 96 17.18 -12.67 -7.03
CA ASN A 96 18.18 -13.72 -7.19
C ASN A 96 18.35 -14.57 -5.92
N GLY A 97 18.23 -13.95 -4.74
CA GLY A 97 18.21 -14.65 -3.47
C GLY A 97 17.00 -15.57 -3.32
N MET A 98 15.81 -15.08 -3.68
CA MET A 98 14.59 -15.89 -3.66
C MET A 98 14.64 -17.06 -4.65
N ARG A 99 15.19 -16.84 -5.86
CA ARG A 99 15.37 -17.91 -6.85
C ARG A 99 16.23 -19.06 -6.32
N LYS A 100 17.27 -18.76 -5.53
CA LYS A 100 18.12 -19.78 -4.90
C LYS A 100 17.41 -20.53 -3.76
N LEU A 101 16.50 -19.85 -3.04
CA LEU A 101 15.78 -20.42 -1.91
C LEU A 101 14.53 -21.21 -2.30
N LEU A 102 13.93 -20.89 -3.46
CA LEU A 102 12.64 -21.42 -3.92
C LEU A 102 12.80 -22.08 -5.30
N PRO A 103 13.20 -23.35 -5.38
CA PRO A 103 13.36 -24.04 -6.66
C PRO A 103 12.04 -24.39 -7.35
N ASN A 104 10.92 -24.35 -6.64
CA ASN A 104 9.59 -24.59 -7.18
C ASN A 104 9.08 -23.32 -7.91
N GLU A 105 8.84 -23.43 -9.23
CA GLU A 105 8.45 -22.28 -10.08
C GLU A 105 7.11 -21.64 -9.66
N LEU A 106 6.11 -22.46 -9.28
CA LEU A 106 4.85 -21.91 -8.75
C LEU A 106 5.08 -21.09 -7.48
N LEU A 107 5.88 -21.65 -6.55
CA LEU A 107 6.17 -20.95 -5.30
C LEU A 107 6.96 -19.65 -5.56
N MET A 108 7.83 -19.65 -6.58
CA MET A 108 8.55 -18.44 -7.02
C MET A 108 7.62 -17.38 -7.61
N VAL A 109 6.63 -17.77 -8.42
CA VAL A 109 5.59 -16.85 -8.93
C VAL A 109 4.76 -16.27 -7.78
N LEU A 110 4.34 -17.10 -6.81
CA LEU A 110 3.64 -16.64 -5.60
C LEU A 110 4.52 -15.72 -4.75
N ALA A 111 5.82 -16.03 -4.65
CA ALA A 111 6.79 -15.24 -3.90
C ALA A 111 6.92 -13.82 -4.43
N LEU A 112 7.15 -13.66 -5.73
CA LEU A 112 7.37 -12.37 -6.36
C LEU A 112 6.06 -11.64 -6.69
N GLY A 113 5.02 -12.37 -7.09
CA GLY A 113 3.78 -11.78 -7.57
C GLY A 113 2.71 -11.57 -6.50
N TRP A 114 2.85 -12.18 -5.33
CA TRP A 114 1.89 -12.01 -4.25
C TRP A 114 2.56 -11.60 -2.93
N ILE A 115 3.52 -12.38 -2.42
CA ILE A 115 4.03 -12.16 -1.06
C ILE A 115 4.96 -10.95 -0.99
N LEU A 116 5.86 -10.78 -1.96
CA LEU A 116 6.71 -9.59 -2.06
C LEU A 116 5.86 -8.34 -2.33
N GLU A 117 4.85 -8.46 -3.20
CA GLU A 117 3.92 -7.38 -3.51
C GLU A 117 3.12 -6.95 -2.27
N SER A 118 2.64 -7.93 -1.50
CA SER A 118 1.97 -7.69 -0.23
C SER A 118 2.88 -6.95 0.76
N PHE A 119 4.13 -7.36 0.86
CA PHE A 119 5.11 -6.70 1.70
C PHE A 119 5.37 -5.26 1.27
N LEU A 120 5.58 -5.04 -0.03
CA LEU A 120 5.77 -3.70 -0.58
C LEU A 120 4.52 -2.84 -0.42
N GLN A 121 3.32 -3.40 -0.61
CA GLN A 121 2.05 -2.71 -0.41
C GLN A 121 1.85 -2.30 1.05
N GLY A 122 2.26 -3.13 1.99
CA GLY A 122 2.22 -2.80 3.42
C GLY A 122 3.03 -1.54 3.76
N ILE A 123 4.04 -1.22 2.95
CA ILE A 123 4.99 -0.11 3.18
C ILE A 123 4.73 1.08 2.27
N THR A 124 4.69 0.85 0.94
CA THR A 124 4.77 1.91 -0.06
C THR A 124 3.45 2.19 -0.76
N GLY A 125 2.72 1.16 -1.16
CA GLY A 125 1.49 1.33 -1.95
C GLY A 125 1.69 2.11 -3.26
N PHE A 126 0.64 2.79 -3.71
CA PHE A 126 0.62 3.77 -4.82
C PHE A 126 1.27 3.29 -6.13
N GLY A 127 1.11 2.00 -6.46
CA GLY A 127 1.65 1.41 -7.69
C GLY A 127 3.13 1.00 -7.63
N VAL A 128 3.87 1.34 -6.56
CA VAL A 128 5.27 0.93 -6.37
C VAL A 128 5.43 -0.59 -6.36
N PRO A 129 4.56 -1.38 -5.69
CA PRO A 129 4.69 -2.83 -5.73
C PRO A 129 4.73 -3.36 -7.17
N VAL A 130 3.79 -2.95 -8.01
CA VAL A 130 3.72 -3.40 -9.41
C VAL A 130 4.94 -2.97 -10.22
N ALA A 131 5.44 -1.75 -9.98
CA ALA A 131 6.63 -1.24 -10.66
C ALA A 131 7.89 -2.07 -10.33
N VAL A 132 7.94 -2.68 -9.14
CA VAL A 132 9.01 -3.60 -8.74
C VAL A 132 8.73 -5.02 -9.21
N GLY A 133 7.54 -5.54 -8.96
CA GLY A 133 7.19 -6.93 -9.20
C GLY A 133 7.15 -7.31 -10.66
N ALA A 134 6.65 -6.42 -11.54
CA ALA A 134 6.55 -6.73 -12.95
C ALA A 134 7.92 -7.04 -13.60
N PRO A 135 8.97 -6.21 -13.44
CA PRO A 135 10.31 -6.57 -13.93
C PRO A 135 10.88 -7.83 -13.29
N LEU A 136 10.63 -8.06 -11.99
CA LEU A 136 11.11 -9.24 -11.30
C LEU A 136 10.46 -10.53 -11.84
N LEU A 137 9.15 -10.49 -12.11
CA LEU A 137 8.42 -11.60 -12.73
C LEU A 137 8.84 -11.84 -14.19
N MET A 138 9.03 -10.79 -14.98
CA MET A 138 9.60 -10.94 -16.32
C MET A 138 10.99 -11.58 -16.27
N GLY A 139 11.81 -11.21 -15.31
CA GLY A 139 13.15 -11.79 -15.11
C GLY A 139 13.17 -13.28 -14.73
N ILE A 140 12.03 -13.88 -14.36
CA ILE A 140 11.88 -15.33 -14.17
C ILE A 140 11.11 -16.01 -15.31
N GLY A 141 10.76 -15.26 -16.37
CA GLY A 141 10.10 -15.76 -17.57
C GLY A 141 8.58 -15.60 -17.59
N VAL A 142 7.99 -14.80 -16.73
CA VAL A 142 6.56 -14.46 -16.84
C VAL A 142 6.35 -13.48 -17.99
N VAL A 143 5.39 -13.77 -18.88
CA VAL A 143 5.09 -12.91 -20.03
C VAL A 143 4.59 -11.52 -19.58
N PRO A 144 4.91 -10.43 -20.31
CA PRO A 144 4.71 -9.05 -19.84
C PRO A 144 3.31 -8.73 -19.31
N VAL A 145 2.27 -9.19 -19.98
CA VAL A 145 0.86 -8.93 -19.57
C VAL A 145 0.59 -9.51 -18.18
N PHE A 146 0.97 -10.76 -17.93
CA PHE A 146 0.76 -11.41 -16.63
C PHE A 146 1.76 -10.92 -15.58
N ALA A 147 2.94 -10.47 -15.99
CA ALA A 147 3.91 -9.84 -15.10
C ALA A 147 3.38 -8.53 -14.48
N VAL A 148 2.43 -7.87 -15.11
CA VAL A 148 1.70 -6.71 -14.55
C VAL A 148 0.43 -7.12 -13.80
N ILE A 149 -0.37 -8.04 -14.35
CA ILE A 149 -1.64 -8.46 -13.75
C ILE A 149 -1.42 -9.14 -12.40
N ILE A 150 -0.43 -10.01 -12.28
CA ILE A 150 -0.18 -10.78 -11.05
C ILE A 150 0.17 -9.86 -9.86
N PRO A 151 1.11 -8.92 -9.97
CA PRO A 151 1.39 -7.95 -8.90
C PRO A 151 0.20 -7.06 -8.55
N LEU A 152 -0.59 -6.62 -9.55
CA LEU A 152 -1.82 -5.85 -9.31
C LEU A 152 -2.81 -6.64 -8.44
N LEU A 153 -2.96 -7.93 -8.67
CA LEU A 153 -3.76 -8.81 -7.83
C LEU A 153 -3.09 -8.99 -6.46
N GLY A 154 -1.78 -9.28 -6.44
CA GLY A 154 -1.03 -9.58 -5.22
C GLY A 154 -1.02 -8.45 -4.21
N GLN A 155 -1.00 -7.20 -4.65
CA GLN A 155 -1.07 -6.03 -3.76
C GLN A 155 -2.50 -5.69 -3.29
N ALA A 156 -3.55 -6.13 -4.01
CA ALA A 156 -4.92 -5.62 -3.83
C ALA A 156 -5.51 -5.90 -2.45
N TRP A 157 -5.13 -6.99 -1.78
CA TRP A 157 -5.61 -7.28 -0.43
C TRP A 157 -5.14 -6.25 0.61
N GLY A 158 -3.97 -5.63 0.39
CA GLY A 158 -3.42 -4.60 1.27
C GLY A 158 -3.93 -3.19 0.99
N ASN A 159 -4.94 -2.98 0.15
CA ASN A 159 -5.35 -1.63 -0.24
C ASN A 159 -5.90 -0.79 0.91
N THR A 160 -6.57 -1.39 1.89
CA THR A 160 -7.18 -0.67 3.01
C THR A 160 -6.17 -0.34 4.10
N PHE A 161 -5.40 -1.33 4.57
CA PHE A 161 -4.47 -1.15 5.68
C PHE A 161 -3.00 -1.12 5.23
N GLY A 162 -2.73 -1.17 3.93
CA GLY A 162 -1.40 -1.00 3.37
C GLY A 162 -0.90 0.44 3.46
N THR A 163 0.36 0.64 3.09
CA THR A 163 1.07 1.91 3.24
C THR A 163 0.95 2.44 4.68
N LEU A 164 1.16 1.53 5.64
CA LEU A 164 1.02 1.80 7.08
C LEU A 164 -0.34 2.44 7.42
N ALA A 165 -1.42 1.90 6.83
CA ALA A 165 -2.82 2.28 6.98
C ALA A 165 -3.21 3.66 6.40
N ALA A 166 -2.45 4.23 5.46
CA ALA A 166 -2.75 5.56 4.91
C ALA A 166 -4.18 5.66 4.33
N ALA A 167 -4.66 4.64 3.60
CA ALA A 167 -6.00 4.63 3.04
C ALA A 167 -7.09 4.48 4.13
N TRP A 168 -6.83 3.68 5.15
CA TRP A 168 -7.71 3.54 6.30
C TRP A 168 -7.82 4.85 7.10
N ASP A 169 -6.70 5.52 7.33
CA ASP A 169 -6.68 6.81 8.02
C ASP A 169 -7.44 7.88 7.22
N ALA A 170 -7.29 7.90 5.90
CA ALA A 170 -8.06 8.77 5.02
C ALA A 170 -9.57 8.48 5.11
N LEU A 171 -9.98 7.20 5.14
CA LEU A 171 -11.37 6.80 5.36
C LEU A 171 -11.87 7.28 6.73
N ALA A 172 -11.13 7.01 7.79
CA ALA A 172 -11.50 7.39 9.15
C ALA A 172 -11.66 8.91 9.29
N MET A 173 -10.72 9.69 8.72
CA MET A 173 -10.81 11.16 8.69
C MET A 173 -12.04 11.65 7.94
N SER A 174 -12.36 11.08 6.78
CA SER A 174 -13.49 11.53 5.96
C SER A 174 -14.86 11.11 6.51
N THR A 175 -14.93 10.01 7.27
CA THR A 175 -16.16 9.49 7.87
C THR A 175 -16.35 9.90 9.32
N GLY A 176 -15.36 10.56 9.94
CA GLY A 176 -15.40 10.95 11.34
C GLY A 176 -15.26 9.76 12.33
N LEU A 177 -14.74 8.62 11.86
CA LEU A 177 -14.47 7.48 12.73
C LEU A 177 -13.28 7.79 13.65
N VAL A 178 -13.52 7.72 14.95
CA VAL A 178 -12.52 8.01 15.98
C VAL A 178 -11.82 6.72 16.42
N PRO A 179 -10.47 6.64 16.35
CA PRO A 179 -9.73 5.47 16.78
C PRO A 179 -10.10 5.01 18.19
N GLY A 180 -10.32 3.69 18.36
CA GLY A 180 -10.68 3.08 19.64
C GLY A 180 -12.16 3.09 19.97
N THR A 181 -13.02 3.74 19.19
CA THR A 181 -14.47 3.67 19.37
C THR A 181 -15.03 2.34 18.85
N PRO A 182 -16.19 1.87 19.36
CA PRO A 182 -16.83 0.64 18.88
C PRO A 182 -17.08 0.64 17.36
N ASP A 183 -17.51 1.77 16.79
CA ASP A 183 -17.79 1.90 15.37
C ASP A 183 -16.51 1.79 14.53
N TYR A 184 -15.41 2.42 14.98
CA TYR A 184 -14.09 2.28 14.34
C TYR A 184 -13.63 0.82 14.34
N LEU A 185 -13.72 0.14 15.49
CA LEU A 185 -13.30 -1.26 15.63
C LEU A 185 -14.18 -2.21 14.82
N ALA A 186 -15.50 -1.96 14.76
CA ALA A 186 -16.43 -2.73 13.96
C ALA A 186 -16.15 -2.55 12.46
N ALA A 187 -15.95 -1.32 11.99
CA ALA A 187 -15.60 -1.02 10.61
C ALA A 187 -14.28 -1.69 10.21
N ALA A 188 -13.24 -1.58 11.05
CA ALA A 188 -11.94 -2.20 10.82
C ALA A 188 -12.04 -3.74 10.77
N PHE A 189 -12.85 -4.34 11.66
CA PHE A 189 -13.08 -5.77 11.69
C PHE A 189 -13.73 -6.28 10.38
N TRP A 190 -14.82 -5.65 9.96
CA TRP A 190 -15.51 -6.07 8.74
C TRP A 190 -14.67 -5.83 7.49
N ALA A 191 -13.92 -4.72 7.43
CA ALA A 191 -12.94 -4.51 6.37
C ALA A 191 -11.91 -5.66 6.33
N GLY A 192 -11.36 -6.05 7.47
CA GLY A 192 -10.42 -7.17 7.58
C GLY A 192 -11.03 -8.51 7.13
N VAL A 193 -12.31 -8.78 7.47
CA VAL A 193 -13.00 -9.99 7.01
C VAL A 193 -13.11 -10.03 5.49
N PHE A 194 -13.58 -8.95 4.85
CA PHE A 194 -13.72 -8.90 3.40
C PHE A 194 -12.37 -8.97 2.68
N ILE A 195 -11.36 -8.31 3.21
CA ILE A 195 -10.00 -8.35 2.68
C ILE A 195 -9.43 -9.76 2.77
N TRP A 196 -9.63 -10.48 3.88
CA TRP A 196 -9.17 -11.86 4.00
C TRP A 196 -9.84 -12.80 2.99
N MET A 197 -11.17 -12.67 2.81
CA MET A 197 -11.87 -13.42 1.76
C MET A 197 -11.25 -13.14 0.38
N TRP A 198 -10.97 -11.86 0.08
CA TRP A 198 -10.36 -11.45 -1.17
C TRP A 198 -8.92 -11.98 -1.31
N ASN A 199 -8.15 -12.00 -0.24
CA ASN A 199 -6.79 -12.55 -0.20
C ASN A 199 -6.75 -14.03 -0.63
N VAL A 200 -7.70 -14.85 -0.16
CA VAL A 200 -7.84 -16.26 -0.61
C VAL A 200 -8.11 -16.33 -2.11
N VAL A 201 -9.03 -15.51 -2.61
CA VAL A 201 -9.38 -15.47 -4.03
C VAL A 201 -8.18 -15.08 -4.89
N ILE A 202 -7.40 -14.08 -4.47
CA ILE A 202 -6.17 -13.64 -5.16
C ILE A 202 -5.19 -14.81 -5.32
N GLY A 203 -4.89 -15.52 -4.23
CA GLY A 203 -3.98 -16.64 -4.28
C GLY A 203 -4.45 -17.78 -5.21
N LEU A 204 -5.77 -18.08 -5.19
CA LEU A 204 -6.38 -19.06 -6.10
C LEU A 204 -6.27 -18.63 -7.57
N VAL A 205 -6.53 -17.35 -7.88
CA VAL A 205 -6.48 -16.80 -9.24
C VAL A 205 -5.05 -16.84 -9.78
N ILE A 206 -4.05 -16.47 -8.98
CA ILE A 206 -2.63 -16.53 -9.39
C ILE A 206 -2.23 -18.00 -9.68
N CYS A 207 -2.59 -18.94 -8.81
CA CYS A 207 -2.36 -20.35 -9.06
C CYS A 207 -3.06 -20.85 -10.33
N TRP A 208 -4.30 -20.38 -10.55
CA TRP A 208 -5.07 -20.74 -11.75
C TRP A 208 -4.45 -20.19 -13.03
N PHE A 209 -3.96 -18.96 -13.03
CA PHE A 209 -3.24 -18.40 -14.17
C PHE A 209 -1.99 -19.20 -14.51
N TYR A 210 -1.23 -19.61 -13.48
CA TYR A 210 0.02 -20.32 -13.67
C TYR A 210 -0.18 -21.72 -14.27
N GLY A 211 -1.16 -22.51 -13.80
CA GLY A 211 -1.27 -23.92 -14.26
C GLY A 211 -2.62 -24.55 -13.97
N LYS A 212 -3.68 -23.74 -13.94
CA LYS A 212 -5.07 -24.17 -13.73
C LYS A 212 -5.21 -25.10 -12.52
N GLY A 213 -6.04 -26.15 -12.62
CA GLY A 213 -6.32 -27.08 -11.52
C GLY A 213 -5.09 -27.82 -10.98
N LYS A 214 -4.07 -28.09 -11.81
CA LYS A 214 -2.80 -28.72 -11.37
C LYS A 214 -2.06 -27.80 -10.39
N ALA A 215 -1.93 -26.53 -10.74
CA ALA A 215 -1.25 -25.55 -9.91
C ALA A 215 -2.05 -25.16 -8.67
N VAL A 216 -3.38 -25.08 -8.77
CA VAL A 216 -4.25 -24.85 -7.60
C VAL A 216 -4.09 -25.97 -6.58
N ARG A 217 -4.15 -27.24 -7.00
CA ARG A 217 -3.96 -28.38 -6.08
C ARG A 217 -2.57 -28.38 -5.44
N LYS A 218 -1.53 -28.08 -6.21
CA LYS A 218 -0.14 -28.02 -5.71
C LYS A 218 0.06 -26.82 -4.79
N GLY A 219 -0.51 -25.64 -5.13
CA GLY A 219 -0.36 -24.41 -4.38
C GLY A 219 -1.26 -24.28 -3.16
N LEU A 220 -2.35 -25.06 -3.07
CA LEU A 220 -3.37 -24.90 -2.03
C LEU A 220 -2.83 -24.92 -0.60
N PRO A 221 -1.93 -25.83 -0.18
CA PRO A 221 -1.38 -25.79 1.18
C PRO A 221 -0.59 -24.51 1.47
N ALA A 222 0.24 -24.06 0.52
CA ALA A 222 0.98 -22.81 0.66
C ALA A 222 0.03 -21.61 0.73
N LEU A 223 -0.97 -21.57 -0.16
CA LEU A 223 -1.99 -20.53 -0.22
C LEU A 223 -2.74 -20.42 1.12
N LEU A 224 -3.21 -21.52 1.67
CA LEU A 224 -3.96 -21.51 2.95
C LEU A 224 -3.09 -21.00 4.10
N ILE A 225 -1.84 -21.44 4.20
CA ILE A 225 -0.92 -20.98 5.24
C ILE A 225 -0.64 -19.49 5.08
N LEU A 226 -0.30 -19.04 3.86
CA LEU A 226 0.03 -17.65 3.58
C LEU A 226 -1.18 -16.73 3.77
N SER A 227 -2.37 -17.15 3.30
CA SER A 227 -3.60 -16.39 3.50
C SER A 227 -4.02 -16.31 4.97
N LEU A 228 -3.82 -17.37 5.74
CA LEU A 228 -4.07 -17.34 7.19
C LEU A 228 -3.15 -16.35 7.90
N ILE A 229 -1.88 -16.30 7.52
CA ILE A 229 -0.92 -15.36 8.09
C ILE A 229 -1.24 -13.92 7.67
N GLN A 230 -1.49 -13.69 6.38
CA GLN A 230 -1.79 -12.36 5.87
C GLN A 230 -3.17 -11.88 6.34
N GLY A 231 -4.23 -12.49 5.85
CA GLY A 231 -5.59 -12.03 6.11
C GLY A 231 -6.04 -12.27 7.55
N GLY A 232 -5.74 -13.45 8.13
CA GLY A 232 -6.03 -13.74 9.53
C GLY A 232 -5.22 -12.87 10.48
N GLY A 233 -3.94 -12.65 10.19
CA GLY A 233 -3.07 -11.76 10.95
C GLY A 233 -3.53 -10.30 10.86
N GLU A 234 -3.91 -9.83 9.67
CA GLU A 234 -4.48 -8.49 9.47
C GLU A 234 -5.75 -8.31 10.29
N LEU A 235 -6.70 -9.26 10.21
CA LEU A 235 -7.94 -9.23 10.97
C LEU A 235 -7.70 -9.14 12.48
N LEU A 236 -6.71 -9.85 13.00
CA LEU A 236 -6.35 -9.78 14.42
C LEU A 236 -5.75 -8.42 14.80
N LEU A 237 -4.85 -7.91 13.95
CA LEU A 237 -4.12 -6.67 14.22
C LEU A 237 -4.97 -5.42 14.05
N THR A 238 -6.05 -5.44 13.25
CA THR A 238 -6.99 -4.32 13.17
C THR A 238 -7.59 -3.95 14.53
N ARG A 239 -7.64 -4.90 15.48
CA ARG A 239 -8.12 -4.66 16.86
C ARG A 239 -7.04 -4.08 17.77
N VAL A 240 -5.77 -4.18 17.39
CA VAL A 240 -4.63 -3.72 18.19
C VAL A 240 -4.12 -2.38 17.66
N ASN A 241 -3.77 -2.34 16.39
CA ASN A 241 -3.27 -1.14 15.72
C ASN A 241 -3.37 -1.31 14.19
N THR A 242 -4.17 -0.47 13.56
CA THR A 242 -4.43 -0.51 12.11
C THR A 242 -3.19 -0.21 11.27
N THR A 243 -2.25 0.61 11.78
CA THR A 243 -1.03 0.99 11.05
C THR A 243 -0.14 -0.22 10.73
N ILE A 244 -0.09 -1.22 11.63
CA ILE A 244 0.71 -2.43 11.44
C ILE A 244 -0.10 -3.60 10.91
N ALA A 245 -1.42 -3.44 10.72
CA ALA A 245 -2.33 -4.54 10.45
C ALA A 245 -2.03 -5.28 9.13
N CYS A 246 -1.68 -4.57 8.07
CA CYS A 246 -1.22 -5.18 6.81
C CYS A 246 0.28 -5.49 6.82
N PHE A 247 1.09 -4.55 7.30
CA PHE A 247 2.54 -4.61 7.17
C PHE A 247 3.17 -5.80 7.93
N LEU A 248 2.80 -5.99 9.20
CA LEU A 248 3.40 -7.05 10.02
C LEU A 248 3.05 -8.47 9.52
N PRO A 249 1.79 -8.81 9.17
CA PRO A 249 1.47 -10.08 8.54
C PRO A 249 2.17 -10.28 7.20
N ALA A 250 2.37 -9.22 6.41
CA ALA A 250 3.13 -9.31 5.17
C ALA A 250 4.60 -9.67 5.41
N CYS A 251 5.24 -9.08 6.43
CA CYS A 251 6.59 -9.46 6.87
C CYS A 251 6.65 -10.95 7.31
N LEU A 252 5.69 -11.38 8.12
CA LEU A 252 5.62 -12.76 8.59
C LEU A 252 5.38 -13.74 7.45
N SER A 253 4.61 -13.36 6.44
CA SER A 253 4.37 -14.19 5.26
C SER A 253 5.62 -14.38 4.39
N LEU A 254 6.52 -13.40 4.32
CA LEU A 254 7.84 -13.57 3.68
C LEU A 254 8.68 -14.64 4.39
N VAL A 255 8.70 -14.62 5.72
CA VAL A 255 9.41 -15.64 6.51
C VAL A 255 8.75 -17.01 6.33
N ALA A 256 7.42 -17.06 6.42
CA ALA A 256 6.66 -18.31 6.23
C ALA A 256 6.87 -18.90 4.84
N LEU A 257 6.97 -18.08 3.80
CA LEU A 257 7.25 -18.53 2.44
C LEU A 257 8.58 -19.27 2.33
N ILE A 258 9.63 -18.77 2.99
CA ILE A 258 10.95 -19.45 3.03
C ILE A 258 10.83 -20.82 3.74
N LEU A 259 10.06 -20.87 4.83
CA LEU A 259 9.82 -22.14 5.55
C LEU A 259 8.99 -23.11 4.71
N ILE A 260 7.97 -22.64 4.01
CA ILE A 260 7.16 -23.43 3.07
C ILE A 260 8.05 -24.00 1.96
N GLY A 261 8.98 -23.21 1.42
CA GLY A 261 9.94 -23.66 0.39
C GLY A 261 10.82 -24.82 0.84
N ARG A 262 11.03 -25.01 2.16
CA ARG A 262 11.76 -26.15 2.74
C ARG A 262 10.92 -27.42 2.93
N MET A 263 9.59 -27.31 2.82
CA MET A 263 8.70 -28.48 2.94
C MET A 263 8.97 -29.47 1.79
N LYS A 264 8.88 -30.78 2.08
CA LYS A 264 9.11 -31.86 1.08
C LYS A 264 8.35 -31.64 -0.24
N MET A 265 7.15 -31.05 -0.18
CA MET A 265 6.28 -30.79 -1.31
C MET A 265 6.81 -29.70 -2.26
N TYR A 266 7.58 -28.70 -1.74
CA TYR A 266 8.05 -27.52 -2.47
C TYR A 266 9.57 -27.46 -2.63
N ARG A 267 10.31 -28.36 -1.99
CA ARG A 267 11.78 -28.41 -2.04
C ARG A 267 12.31 -28.87 -3.39
N GLN A 268 11.49 -29.63 -4.15
CA GLN A 268 11.87 -30.13 -5.47
C GLN A 268 11.46 -29.15 -6.55
N GLU A 269 12.22 -29.11 -7.62
CA GLU A 269 11.85 -28.41 -8.84
C GLU A 269 10.50 -28.92 -9.33
N TRP A 270 9.59 -28.02 -9.59
CA TRP A 270 8.29 -28.32 -10.13
C TRP A 270 7.82 -27.16 -10.99
N SER A 271 7.39 -27.48 -12.19
CA SER A 271 6.87 -26.50 -13.16
C SER A 271 5.72 -27.11 -13.94
N VAL A 272 4.93 -26.27 -14.58
CA VAL A 272 3.90 -26.63 -15.55
C VAL A 272 4.44 -26.29 -16.93
N GLU A 273 4.75 -27.33 -17.76
CA GLU A 273 5.40 -27.13 -19.07
C GLU A 273 4.58 -26.23 -20.00
N ASP A 274 3.27 -26.42 -20.03
CA ASP A 274 2.29 -25.71 -20.87
C ASP A 274 1.65 -24.50 -20.15
N SER A 275 2.39 -23.89 -19.22
CA SER A 275 1.94 -22.68 -18.55
C SER A 275 1.81 -21.51 -19.53
N ARG A 276 0.59 -20.93 -19.61
CA ARG A 276 0.31 -19.80 -20.51
C ARG A 276 0.97 -18.48 -20.10
N ILE A 277 1.39 -18.39 -18.85
CA ILE A 277 2.01 -17.19 -18.32
C ILE A 277 3.53 -17.22 -18.36
N MET A 278 4.14 -18.36 -18.74
CA MET A 278 5.59 -18.54 -18.73
C MET A 278 6.16 -18.62 -20.16
N ASP A 279 7.13 -17.74 -20.41
CA ASP A 279 8.04 -17.84 -21.57
C ASP A 279 9.47 -18.01 -21.03
N ARG A 280 9.89 -19.26 -20.92
CA ARG A 280 11.20 -19.60 -20.35
C ARG A 280 12.37 -19.26 -21.28
N SER A 281 12.10 -19.05 -22.57
CA SER A 281 13.12 -18.61 -23.52
C SER A 281 13.57 -17.16 -23.28
N ALA A 282 12.66 -16.32 -22.85
CA ALA A 282 12.93 -14.92 -22.51
C ALA A 282 13.73 -14.76 -21.20
N ALA A 283 13.62 -15.72 -20.27
CA ALA A 283 14.31 -15.67 -18.97
C ALA A 283 15.85 -15.73 -19.07
N SER A 284 16.37 -16.21 -20.18
CA SER A 284 17.82 -16.44 -20.40
C SER A 284 18.59 -15.16 -20.81
N GLY A 285 17.89 -14.06 -21.11
CA GLY A 285 18.48 -12.88 -21.78
C GLY A 285 18.81 -11.69 -20.86
N THR A 286 18.35 -11.63 -19.62
CA THR A 286 18.57 -10.47 -18.75
C THR A 286 19.58 -10.78 -17.64
N SER A 287 20.88 -10.77 -18.01
CA SER A 287 22.00 -10.72 -17.05
C SER A 287 22.13 -9.29 -16.51
N GLU A 288 21.14 -8.80 -15.74
CA GLU A 288 21.34 -7.57 -14.99
C GLU A 288 22.35 -7.84 -13.87
N GLU A 289 23.46 -7.09 -13.86
CA GLU A 289 24.50 -7.18 -12.87
C GLU A 289 23.97 -6.82 -11.48
N THR A 290 23.99 -7.78 -10.58
CA THR A 290 23.74 -7.52 -9.15
C THR A 290 24.90 -6.76 -8.54
N PRO A 291 24.66 -5.91 -7.53
CA PRO A 291 25.75 -5.26 -6.79
C PRO A 291 26.69 -6.31 -6.20
N ASP A 292 28.00 -6.11 -6.41
CA ASP A 292 29.01 -7.01 -5.86
C ASP A 292 28.93 -7.06 -4.33
N GLY A 293 28.93 -8.28 -3.80
CA GLY A 293 29.00 -8.55 -2.36
C GLY A 293 27.72 -8.29 -1.56
N MET A 294 26.63 -7.80 -2.15
CA MET A 294 25.38 -7.60 -1.42
C MET A 294 24.67 -8.92 -1.18
N THR A 295 24.46 -9.26 0.10
CA THR A 295 23.67 -10.42 0.51
C THR A 295 22.17 -10.11 0.56
N LEU A 296 21.33 -11.15 0.55
CA LEU A 296 19.87 -11.01 0.67
C LEU A 296 19.44 -10.24 1.92
N VAL A 297 20.08 -10.52 3.07
CA VAL A 297 19.78 -9.82 4.33
C VAL A 297 20.15 -8.35 4.23
N GLN A 298 21.28 -8.02 3.62
CA GLN A 298 21.71 -6.63 3.42
C GLN A 298 20.74 -5.85 2.50
N ALA A 299 20.20 -6.50 1.49
CA ALA A 299 19.18 -5.89 0.63
C ALA A 299 17.89 -5.53 1.40
N PHE A 300 17.55 -6.29 2.45
CA PHE A 300 16.41 -6.02 3.33
C PHE A 300 16.68 -5.06 4.49
N VAL A 301 17.91 -4.58 4.71
CA VAL A 301 18.28 -3.72 5.86
C VAL A 301 17.35 -2.53 6.06
N PRO A 302 17.00 -1.70 5.05
CA PRO A 302 16.10 -0.57 5.25
C PRO A 302 14.72 -1.00 5.75
N TYR A 303 14.23 -2.13 5.28
CA TYR A 303 12.91 -2.69 5.65
C TYR A 303 12.93 -3.35 7.03
N ILE A 304 14.03 -4.01 7.40
CA ILE A 304 14.24 -4.55 8.76
C ILE A 304 14.26 -3.39 9.77
N LEU A 305 14.94 -2.30 9.42
CA LEU A 305 14.99 -1.11 10.26
C LEU A 305 13.61 -0.46 10.39
N LEU A 306 12.88 -0.33 9.28
CA LEU A 306 11.49 0.15 9.29
C LEU A 306 10.62 -0.68 10.24
N THR A 307 10.70 -2.01 10.12
CA THR A 307 9.94 -2.92 10.98
C THR A 307 10.30 -2.72 12.45
N ALA A 308 11.60 -2.69 12.75
CA ALA A 308 12.07 -2.53 14.13
C ALA A 308 11.63 -1.20 14.75
N VAL A 309 11.82 -0.08 14.04
CA VAL A 309 11.40 1.25 14.51
C VAL A 309 9.89 1.32 14.69
N THR A 310 9.11 0.86 13.72
CA THR A 310 7.65 0.86 13.78
C THR A 310 7.15 0.03 14.97
N MET A 311 7.70 -1.17 15.17
CA MET A 311 7.32 -2.02 16.30
C MET A 311 7.68 -1.38 17.65
N VAL A 312 8.88 -0.82 17.79
CA VAL A 312 9.29 -0.16 19.03
C VAL A 312 8.38 1.04 19.33
N VAL A 313 8.12 1.88 18.34
CA VAL A 313 7.35 3.11 18.56
C VAL A 313 5.85 2.84 18.77
N LEU A 314 5.24 1.92 18.01
CA LEU A 314 3.80 1.72 18.07
C LEU A 314 3.37 0.69 19.14
N VAL A 315 4.20 -0.32 19.41
CA VAL A 315 3.82 -1.43 20.28
C VAL A 315 4.34 -1.27 21.71
N VAL A 316 5.43 -0.52 21.93
CA VAL A 316 5.99 -0.31 23.27
C VAL A 316 5.29 0.88 23.95
N PRO A 317 4.40 0.67 24.96
CA PRO A 317 3.54 1.73 25.49
C PRO A 317 4.29 2.96 26.05
N PRO A 318 5.41 2.83 26.79
CA PRO A 318 6.15 4.00 27.28
C PRO A 318 6.69 4.88 26.14
N VAL A 319 7.24 4.25 25.10
CA VAL A 319 7.79 4.95 23.92
C VAL A 319 6.67 5.65 23.14
N ASN A 320 5.58 4.94 22.90
CA ASN A 320 4.42 5.48 22.22
C ASN A 320 3.84 6.70 22.95
N ARG A 321 3.61 6.59 24.27
CA ARG A 321 3.08 7.70 25.08
C ARG A 321 3.99 8.93 25.07
N PHE A 322 5.29 8.73 25.18
CA PHE A 322 6.26 9.83 25.14
C PHE A 322 6.27 10.54 23.79
N LEU A 323 6.31 9.78 22.69
CA LEU A 323 6.39 10.33 21.34
C LEU A 323 5.05 10.91 20.85
N ASN A 324 3.92 10.49 21.42
CA ASN A 324 2.60 11.01 21.09
C ASN A 324 2.24 12.36 21.75
N GLN A 325 3.11 12.92 22.59
CA GLN A 325 2.86 14.19 23.27
C GLN A 325 2.81 15.39 22.31
N VAL A 326 3.52 15.30 21.20
CA VAL A 326 3.54 16.37 20.19
C VAL A 326 2.47 16.10 19.15
N SER A 327 1.50 17.04 19.04
CA SER A 327 0.46 17.01 18.01
C SER A 327 0.37 18.38 17.32
N ILE A 328 0.20 18.37 16.02
CA ILE A 328 0.04 19.56 15.18
C ILE A 328 -1.31 19.43 14.48
N GLY A 329 -2.20 20.36 14.73
CA GLY A 329 -3.53 20.40 14.09
C GLY A 329 -4.03 21.82 14.02
N PHE A 330 -4.99 22.06 13.13
CA PHE A 330 -5.65 23.36 12.98
C PHE A 330 -7.05 23.34 13.58
N SER A 331 -7.46 24.45 14.15
CA SER A 331 -8.83 24.64 14.62
C SER A 331 -9.73 25.10 13.47
N PHE A 332 -10.94 24.57 13.43
CA PHE A 332 -11.95 24.97 12.46
C PHE A 332 -13.23 25.38 13.19
N PRO A 333 -13.84 26.50 12.78
CA PRO A 333 -15.08 26.97 13.38
C PRO A 333 -16.26 26.06 12.96
N GLU A 334 -17.35 26.18 13.72
CA GLU A 334 -18.63 25.60 13.31
C GLU A 334 -19.10 26.23 12.00
N THR A 335 -19.59 25.38 11.09
CA THR A 335 -20.17 25.78 9.80
C THR A 335 -21.47 25.03 9.57
N SER A 336 -22.40 25.63 8.83
CA SER A 336 -23.68 25.00 8.52
C SER A 336 -24.12 25.22 7.08
N THR A 337 -24.85 24.24 6.52
CA THR A 337 -25.53 24.42 5.25
C THR A 337 -26.83 25.21 5.44
N GLY A 338 -27.38 25.78 4.37
CA GLY A 338 -28.68 26.44 4.41
C GLY A 338 -29.87 25.51 4.73
N TYR A 339 -29.64 24.19 4.82
CA TYR A 339 -30.62 23.19 5.29
C TYR A 339 -30.45 22.82 6.77
N GLY A 340 -29.55 23.51 7.49
CA GLY A 340 -29.31 23.27 8.93
C GLY A 340 -28.48 22.01 9.24
N PHE A 341 -27.73 21.49 8.28
CA PHE A 341 -26.68 20.52 8.57
C PHE A 341 -25.48 21.26 9.18
N VAL A 342 -25.11 20.89 10.39
CA VAL A 342 -24.05 21.58 11.15
C VAL A 342 -22.81 20.71 11.20
N ASN A 343 -21.68 21.24 10.72
CA ASN A 343 -20.35 20.71 10.97
C ASN A 343 -19.82 21.37 12.24
N GLN A 344 -19.66 20.58 13.29
CA GLN A 344 -19.24 21.08 14.59
C GLN A 344 -17.83 21.68 14.55
N ALA A 345 -17.60 22.67 15.41
CA ALA A 345 -16.26 23.21 15.62
C ALA A 345 -15.30 22.14 16.12
N THR A 346 -14.07 22.17 15.62
CA THR A 346 -13.00 21.25 16.07
C THR A 346 -11.78 22.07 16.51
N GLU A 347 -11.24 21.80 17.68
CA GLU A 347 -10.02 22.46 18.17
C GLU A 347 -8.77 21.99 17.44
N GLN A 348 -8.69 20.69 17.15
CA GLN A 348 -7.63 20.08 16.36
C GLN A 348 -8.23 19.09 15.36
N PHE A 349 -8.34 19.49 14.10
CA PHE A 349 -8.80 18.61 13.04
C PHE A 349 -7.66 17.69 12.59
N SER A 350 -7.89 16.37 12.63
CA SER A 350 -6.95 15.32 12.19
C SER A 350 -5.50 15.63 12.62
N PRO A 351 -5.19 15.63 13.93
CA PRO A 351 -3.89 16.09 14.39
C PRO A 351 -2.77 15.17 13.91
N LEU A 352 -1.79 15.76 13.21
CA LEU A 352 -0.55 15.10 12.84
C LEU A 352 0.31 14.91 14.10
N ARG A 353 0.69 13.68 14.40
CA ARG A 353 1.63 13.33 15.47
C ARG A 353 2.98 12.95 14.85
N PRO A 354 3.92 13.89 14.66
CA PRO A 354 5.07 13.71 13.79
C PRO A 354 5.92 12.50 14.13
N PHE A 355 6.12 12.23 15.43
CA PHE A 355 7.02 11.16 15.89
C PHE A 355 6.41 9.76 15.90
N THR A 356 5.09 9.63 15.79
CA THR A 356 4.39 8.35 15.69
C THR A 356 3.67 8.16 14.36
N HIS A 357 3.82 9.14 13.46
CA HIS A 357 3.26 9.07 12.11
C HIS A 357 4.10 8.17 11.20
N ALA A 358 3.43 7.42 10.34
CA ALA A 358 4.06 6.47 9.42
C ALA A 358 5.18 7.09 8.57
N SER A 359 5.02 8.34 8.13
CA SER A 359 6.02 9.06 7.34
C SER A 359 7.37 9.20 8.04
N MET A 360 7.38 9.34 9.38
CA MET A 360 8.63 9.43 10.15
C MET A 360 9.41 8.12 10.10
N PHE A 361 8.74 6.98 10.27
CA PHE A 361 9.40 5.67 10.22
C PHE A 361 9.98 5.40 8.84
N LEU A 362 9.20 5.71 7.80
CA LEU A 362 9.61 5.60 6.41
C LEU A 362 10.82 6.50 6.11
N PHE A 363 10.77 7.76 6.56
CA PHE A 363 11.86 8.72 6.35
C PHE A 363 13.15 8.29 7.05
N LEU A 364 13.08 7.93 8.33
CA LEU A 364 14.26 7.48 9.10
C LEU A 364 14.87 6.22 8.47
N SER A 365 14.03 5.27 8.06
CA SER A 365 14.48 4.04 7.40
C SER A 365 15.10 4.30 6.03
N SER A 366 14.58 5.28 5.29
CA SER A 366 15.13 5.72 4.01
C SER A 366 16.53 6.33 4.19
N ILE A 367 16.69 7.25 5.15
CA ILE A 367 17.98 7.89 5.43
C ILE A 367 19.00 6.86 5.93
N ALA A 368 18.61 5.99 6.86
CA ALA A 368 19.49 4.94 7.36
C ALA A 368 19.88 3.94 6.25
N GLY A 369 18.92 3.56 5.38
CA GLY A 369 19.17 2.74 4.20
C GLY A 369 20.15 3.40 3.24
N LEU A 370 19.95 4.68 2.96
CA LEU A 370 20.84 5.47 2.09
C LEU A 370 22.25 5.53 2.63
N VAL A 371 22.42 5.79 3.94
CA VAL A 371 23.72 5.80 4.62
C VAL A 371 24.35 4.41 4.61
N TYR A 372 23.56 3.35 4.89
CA TYR A 372 24.05 1.98 4.91
C TYR A 372 24.55 1.55 3.52
N PHE A 373 23.73 1.71 2.49
CA PHE A 373 24.12 1.36 1.12
C PHE A 373 25.23 2.25 0.58
N GLY A 374 25.26 3.53 0.95
CA GLY A 374 26.33 4.46 0.58
C GLY A 374 27.67 4.06 1.14
N ARG A 375 27.73 3.65 2.43
CA ARG A 375 28.97 3.18 3.09
C ARG A 375 29.54 1.89 2.48
N HIS A 376 28.68 1.06 1.90
CA HIS A 376 29.10 -0.17 1.21
C HIS A 376 29.40 0.04 -0.28
N GLY A 377 29.29 1.28 -0.79
CA GLY A 377 29.58 1.59 -2.18
C GLY A 377 28.48 1.17 -3.19
N TRP A 378 27.30 0.78 -2.71
CA TRP A 378 26.17 0.36 -3.57
C TRP A 378 25.33 1.52 -4.10
N ILE A 379 25.56 2.74 -3.61
CA ILE A 379 24.99 3.98 -4.16
C ILE A 379 25.99 4.60 -5.12
N ARG A 380 25.59 4.77 -6.37
CA ARG A 380 26.44 5.37 -7.41
C ARG A 380 26.72 6.86 -7.14
N PRO A 381 27.81 7.43 -7.69
CA PRO A 381 28.05 8.87 -7.60
C PRO A 381 26.82 9.67 -8.06
N GLY A 382 26.42 10.68 -7.27
CA GLY A 382 25.21 11.45 -7.52
C GLY A 382 23.90 10.72 -7.20
N GLY A 383 23.91 9.48 -6.70
CA GLY A 383 22.74 8.67 -6.38
C GLY A 383 21.86 9.31 -5.33
N VAL A 384 22.43 9.94 -4.31
CA VAL A 384 21.67 10.66 -3.28
C VAL A 384 20.75 11.71 -3.92
N LYS A 385 21.28 12.55 -4.81
CA LYS A 385 20.48 13.55 -5.53
C LYS A 385 19.40 12.91 -6.38
N ARG A 386 19.74 11.83 -7.11
CA ARG A 386 18.75 11.09 -7.95
C ARG A 386 17.60 10.54 -7.11
N VAL A 387 17.89 9.92 -5.97
CA VAL A 387 16.90 9.36 -5.05
C VAL A 387 15.91 10.44 -4.60
N PHE A 388 16.39 11.59 -4.12
CA PHE A 388 15.52 12.66 -3.67
C PHE A 388 14.72 13.30 -4.81
N VAL A 389 15.36 13.61 -5.93
CA VAL A 389 14.68 14.20 -7.10
C VAL A 389 13.60 13.26 -7.62
N ARG A 390 13.92 11.97 -7.83
CA ARG A 390 12.93 10.98 -8.31
C ARG A 390 11.80 10.77 -7.32
N SER A 391 12.09 10.73 -6.01
CA SER A 391 11.03 10.55 -5.01
C SER A 391 10.03 11.72 -5.02
N ILE A 392 10.51 12.95 -5.15
CA ILE A 392 9.64 14.13 -5.26
C ILE A 392 8.85 14.09 -6.57
N THR A 393 9.53 13.88 -7.71
CA THR A 393 8.86 13.86 -9.02
C THR A 393 7.78 12.77 -9.12
N MET A 394 8.02 11.59 -8.53
CA MET A 394 7.04 10.49 -8.52
C MET A 394 5.90 10.71 -7.54
N SER A 395 6.09 11.48 -6.47
CA SER A 395 5.03 11.80 -5.51
C SER A 395 4.14 12.98 -5.93
N MET A 396 4.58 13.84 -6.84
CA MET A 396 3.80 15.00 -7.28
C MET A 396 2.46 14.66 -7.96
N PRO A 397 2.31 13.57 -8.73
CA PRO A 397 1.03 13.21 -9.33
C PRO A 397 0.02 12.59 -8.34
N SER A 398 0.43 12.28 -7.11
CA SER A 398 -0.40 11.64 -6.08
C SER A 398 -1.19 12.66 -5.28
#